data_a0d99db2e5bda19736bfdf79e48dcf59
#
_entry.id   a0d99db2e5bda19736bfdf79e48dcf59
#
_cell.length_a   1.000
_cell.length_b   1.000
_cell.length_c   1.000
_cell.angle_alpha   90.00
_cell.angle_beta   90.00
_cell.angle_gamma   90.00
#
_symmetry.space_group_name_H-M   'P 1'
#
loop_
_entity.id
_entity.type
_entity.pdbx_description
1 polymer ?
#
loop_
_entity_poly.entity_id
_entity_poly.type
_entity_poly.pdbx_seq_one_letter_code
_entity_poly.pdbx_strand_id
1 'polypeptide(L)'
;MKEEMLEVVNNNDVVIGLESRKTIHEKGLLHREIHIWFMTPNREIIFQHRAKDKDTYPDLLDATVGGHVEPGMSYEDTAIKEGEEETGVKINLSKLKLTKKLFKKSFDQVTGRTNNTIRSQYVYLFEGNAGDLRVEEGKAIGFEVWKIDSLRTLGEEDKKRFIAFIFSDEFLDLFEEGQKLLGLK
;
A
#
# COMPACT_ATOMS: atom_id res chain seq x y z
N MET A 1 -12.20 -11.76 -19.55
CA MET A 1 -11.58 -10.60 -18.85
C MET A 1 -10.30 -10.27 -19.56
N LYS A 2 -9.99 -8.97 -19.74
CA LYS A 2 -8.73 -8.54 -20.34
C LYS A 2 -7.61 -8.81 -19.32
N GLU A 3 -6.52 -9.43 -19.74
CA GLU A 3 -5.40 -9.73 -18.86
C GLU A 3 -4.72 -8.41 -18.42
N GLU A 4 -4.48 -8.26 -17.11
CA GLU A 4 -3.79 -7.08 -16.57
C GLU A 4 -2.32 -7.10 -16.99
N MET A 5 -1.87 -6.04 -17.65
CA MET A 5 -0.49 -5.87 -18.11
C MET A 5 0.24 -4.88 -17.22
N LEU A 6 1.50 -5.19 -16.87
CA LEU A 6 2.35 -4.32 -16.06
C LEU A 6 3.72 -4.12 -16.74
N GLU A 7 4.33 -2.97 -16.49
CA GLU A 7 5.67 -2.67 -16.94
C GLU A 7 6.73 -3.39 -16.10
N VAL A 8 7.65 -4.08 -16.78
CA VAL A 8 8.87 -4.61 -16.17
C VAL A 8 9.92 -3.51 -16.16
N VAL A 9 10.54 -3.29 -15.01
CA VAL A 9 11.57 -2.26 -14.85
C VAL A 9 12.93 -2.86 -14.46
N ASN A 10 14.01 -2.10 -14.65
CA ASN A 10 15.32 -2.42 -14.11
C ASN A 10 15.53 -1.74 -12.74
N ASN A 11 16.70 -1.97 -12.12
CA ASN A 11 17.05 -1.41 -10.81
C ASN A 11 17.16 0.13 -10.79
N ASN A 12 17.20 0.78 -11.96
CA ASN A 12 17.18 2.24 -12.08
C ASN A 12 15.75 2.79 -12.31
N ASP A 13 14.72 1.95 -12.12
CA ASP A 13 13.32 2.29 -12.35
C ASP A 13 13.00 2.68 -13.81
N VAL A 14 13.77 2.12 -14.78
CA VAL A 14 13.56 2.33 -16.21
C VAL A 14 12.80 1.14 -16.78
N VAL A 15 11.76 1.41 -17.56
CA VAL A 15 10.94 0.39 -18.23
C VAL A 15 11.79 -0.35 -19.25
N ILE A 16 11.80 -1.69 -19.17
CA ILE A 16 12.55 -2.59 -20.05
C ILE A 16 11.65 -3.63 -20.74
N GLY A 17 10.38 -3.69 -20.41
CA GLY A 17 9.44 -4.63 -21.01
C GLY A 17 8.02 -4.43 -20.51
N LEU A 18 7.11 -5.23 -21.04
CA LEU A 18 5.70 -5.31 -20.69
C LEU A 18 5.30 -6.78 -20.62
N GLU A 19 4.72 -7.20 -19.51
CA GLU A 19 4.30 -8.57 -19.28
C GLU A 19 2.96 -8.63 -18.55
N SER A 20 2.29 -9.78 -18.62
CA SER A 20 1.09 -9.97 -17.83
C SER A 20 1.41 -10.04 -16.33
N ARG A 21 0.49 -9.55 -15.50
CA ARG A 21 0.60 -9.63 -14.03
C ARG A 21 0.91 -11.06 -13.57
N LYS A 22 0.28 -12.05 -14.18
CA LYS A 22 0.54 -13.46 -13.89
C LYS A 22 2.00 -13.81 -14.12
N THR A 23 2.54 -13.53 -15.31
CA THR A 23 3.94 -13.78 -15.67
C THR A 23 4.92 -13.07 -14.74
N ILE A 24 4.62 -11.81 -14.39
CA ILE A 24 5.43 -11.00 -13.49
C ILE A 24 5.59 -11.67 -12.13
N HIS A 25 4.50 -12.10 -11.53
CA HIS A 25 4.53 -12.75 -10.21
C HIS A 25 5.08 -14.18 -10.26
N GLU A 26 4.85 -14.95 -11.33
CA GLU A 26 5.41 -16.29 -11.52
C GLU A 26 6.94 -16.25 -11.69
N LYS A 27 7.46 -15.28 -12.44
CA LYS A 27 8.90 -15.13 -12.71
C LYS A 27 9.61 -14.21 -11.71
N GLY A 28 8.88 -13.51 -10.84
CA GLY A 28 9.43 -12.53 -9.91
C GLY A 28 10.10 -11.35 -10.61
N LEU A 29 9.52 -10.87 -11.72
CA LEU A 29 10.06 -9.74 -12.48
C LEU A 29 9.83 -8.44 -11.68
N LEU A 30 10.82 -7.55 -11.74
CA LEU A 30 10.75 -6.26 -11.04
C LEU A 30 9.74 -5.35 -11.73
N HIS A 31 8.79 -4.84 -10.95
CA HIS A 31 7.71 -3.96 -11.41
C HIS A 31 7.42 -2.86 -10.39
N ARG A 32 6.51 -1.96 -10.73
CA ARG A 32 6.19 -0.77 -9.92
C ARG A 32 4.92 -0.96 -9.11
N GLU A 33 4.93 -0.46 -7.87
CA GLU A 33 3.80 -0.50 -6.95
C GLU A 33 3.75 0.76 -6.10
N ILE A 34 2.56 1.15 -5.64
CA ILE A 34 2.38 2.20 -4.65
C ILE A 34 1.72 1.66 -3.39
N HIS A 35 2.06 2.26 -2.25
CA HIS A 35 1.26 2.22 -1.03
C HIS A 35 0.97 3.65 -0.57
N ILE A 36 -0.25 3.88 -0.09
CA ILE A 36 -0.64 5.13 0.55
C ILE A 36 -1.14 4.81 1.95
N TRP A 37 -0.59 5.51 2.94
CA TRP A 37 -0.96 5.42 4.33
C TRP A 37 -1.74 6.67 4.70
N PHE A 38 -3.06 6.55 4.91
CA PHE A 38 -3.87 7.68 5.36
C PHE A 38 -3.62 7.92 6.83
N MET A 39 -3.22 9.15 7.15
CA MET A 39 -2.99 9.61 8.52
C MET A 39 -3.98 10.71 8.87
N THR A 40 -4.58 10.62 10.05
CA THR A 40 -5.51 11.63 10.54
C THR A 40 -4.79 12.72 11.33
N PRO A 41 -5.41 13.93 11.51
CA PRO A 41 -4.87 14.97 12.39
C PRO A 41 -4.65 14.51 13.84
N ASN A 42 -5.31 13.43 14.27
CA ASN A 42 -5.20 12.85 15.61
C ASN A 42 -4.05 11.86 15.76
N ARG A 43 -3.09 11.83 14.79
CA ARG A 43 -1.95 10.90 14.77
C ARG A 43 -2.38 9.43 14.72
N GLU A 44 -3.42 9.17 13.96
CA GLU A 44 -3.92 7.83 13.69
C GLU A 44 -3.58 7.47 12.24
N ILE A 45 -3.45 6.17 12.00
CA ILE A 45 -3.27 5.61 10.66
C ILE A 45 -4.47 4.72 10.36
N ILE A 46 -4.93 4.78 9.12
CA ILE A 46 -6.06 3.99 8.64
C ILE A 46 -5.49 2.81 7.84
N PHE A 47 -5.78 1.61 8.30
CA PHE A 47 -5.42 0.37 7.60
C PHE A 47 -6.62 -0.17 6.84
N GLN A 48 -6.38 -0.69 5.64
CA GLN A 48 -7.36 -1.48 4.91
C GLN A 48 -7.40 -2.90 5.46
N HIS A 49 -8.59 -3.40 5.77
CA HIS A 49 -8.79 -4.80 6.12
C HIS A 49 -9.07 -5.59 4.85
N ARG A 50 -8.10 -6.37 4.43
CA ARG A 50 -8.13 -7.13 3.18
C ARG A 50 -9.23 -8.18 3.17
N ALA A 51 -9.80 -8.44 1.99
CA ALA A 51 -10.81 -9.47 1.85
C ALA A 51 -10.26 -10.88 2.16
N LYS A 52 -11.13 -11.76 2.67
CA LYS A 52 -10.75 -13.12 3.11
C LYS A 52 -10.35 -14.06 1.97
N ASP A 53 -10.76 -13.74 0.76
CA ASP A 53 -10.52 -14.50 -0.47
C ASP A 53 -9.37 -13.96 -1.32
N LYS A 54 -8.57 -13.03 -0.75
CA LYS A 54 -7.39 -12.50 -1.45
C LYS A 54 -6.32 -13.57 -1.67
N ASP A 55 -5.68 -13.50 -2.83
CA ASP A 55 -4.56 -14.38 -3.23
C ASP A 55 -3.36 -14.28 -2.29
N THR A 56 -3.15 -13.11 -1.70
CA THR A 56 -2.01 -12.82 -0.81
C THR A 56 -2.50 -12.09 0.42
N TYR A 57 -1.99 -12.48 1.59
CA TYR A 57 -2.29 -11.86 2.88
C TYR A 57 -3.80 -11.67 3.15
N PRO A 58 -4.64 -12.73 2.99
CA PRO A 58 -6.09 -12.63 3.24
C PRO A 58 -6.36 -12.29 4.72
N ASP A 59 -7.44 -11.53 4.95
CA ASP A 59 -7.96 -11.20 6.28
C ASP A 59 -6.96 -10.43 7.19
N LEU A 60 -5.97 -9.76 6.60
CA LEU A 60 -4.98 -8.96 7.33
C LEU A 60 -5.15 -7.46 7.06
N LEU A 61 -4.63 -6.66 7.99
CA LEU A 61 -4.53 -5.21 7.87
C LEU A 61 -3.28 -4.83 7.06
N ASP A 62 -3.47 -3.98 6.05
CA ASP A 62 -2.46 -3.53 5.09
C ASP A 62 -2.51 -2.00 4.91
N ALA A 63 -1.71 -1.47 4.00
CA ALA A 63 -1.78 -0.06 3.60
C ALA A 63 -3.23 0.35 3.30
N THR A 64 -3.56 1.61 3.53
CA THR A 64 -4.91 2.14 3.25
C THR A 64 -5.28 1.95 1.78
N VAL A 65 -4.30 2.17 0.90
CA VAL A 65 -4.40 1.95 -0.55
C VAL A 65 -3.15 1.26 -1.04
N GLY A 66 -3.29 0.30 -1.94
CA GLY A 66 -2.17 -0.38 -2.59
C GLY A 66 -2.50 -0.81 -4.01
N GLY A 67 -1.63 -0.46 -4.97
CA GLY A 67 -1.85 -0.80 -6.37
C GLY A 67 -0.59 -0.89 -7.20
N HIS A 68 -0.69 -1.64 -8.30
CA HIS A 68 0.35 -1.70 -9.32
C HIS A 68 0.29 -0.46 -10.21
N VAL A 69 1.45 0.03 -10.63
CA VAL A 69 1.51 1.12 -11.60
C VAL A 69 1.19 0.56 -12.99
N GLU A 70 0.09 1.01 -13.58
CA GLU A 70 -0.31 0.61 -14.92
C GLU A 70 0.65 1.16 -15.99
N PRO A 71 0.74 0.49 -17.15
CA PRO A 71 1.61 0.93 -18.24
C PRO A 71 1.37 2.39 -18.65
N GLY A 72 2.44 3.18 -18.65
CA GLY A 72 2.42 4.59 -19.00
C GLY A 72 1.96 5.54 -17.89
N MET A 73 1.57 5.04 -16.71
CA MET A 73 1.22 5.89 -15.57
C MET A 73 2.45 6.24 -14.73
N SER A 74 2.40 7.42 -14.10
CA SER A 74 3.33 7.76 -13.02
C SER A 74 2.88 7.15 -11.68
N TYR A 75 3.75 7.15 -10.68
CA TYR A 75 3.39 6.74 -9.32
C TYR A 75 2.30 7.64 -8.71
N GLU A 76 2.36 8.95 -9.01
CA GLU A 76 1.38 9.93 -8.54
C GLU A 76 0.00 9.74 -9.21
N ASP A 77 -0.03 9.50 -10.52
CA ASP A 77 -1.29 9.22 -11.24
C ASP A 77 -1.93 7.94 -10.71
N THR A 78 -1.12 6.91 -10.45
CA THR A 78 -1.59 5.66 -9.82
C THR A 78 -2.14 5.94 -8.42
N ALA A 79 -1.47 6.77 -7.62
CA ALA A 79 -1.95 7.11 -6.27
C ALA A 79 -3.31 7.83 -6.31
N ILE A 80 -3.54 8.73 -7.29
CA ILE A 80 -4.83 9.39 -7.47
C ILE A 80 -5.91 8.38 -7.84
N LYS A 81 -5.63 7.53 -8.83
CA LYS A 81 -6.56 6.52 -9.34
C LYS A 81 -6.95 5.51 -8.25
N GLU A 82 -5.96 4.82 -7.69
CA GLU A 82 -6.20 3.78 -6.68
C GLU A 82 -6.83 4.35 -5.40
N GLY A 83 -6.44 5.58 -5.01
CA GLY A 83 -7.06 6.27 -3.88
C GLY A 83 -8.57 6.45 -4.06
N GLU A 84 -9.00 6.89 -5.24
CA GLU A 84 -10.43 7.06 -5.56
C GLU A 84 -11.14 5.70 -5.69
N GLU A 85 -10.53 4.72 -6.34
CA GLU A 85 -11.12 3.38 -6.54
C GLU A 85 -11.29 2.62 -5.23
N GLU A 86 -10.24 2.53 -4.41
CA GLU A 86 -10.24 1.73 -3.18
C GLU A 86 -10.92 2.40 -1.98
N THR A 87 -10.92 3.74 -1.92
CA THR A 87 -11.44 4.47 -0.75
C THR A 87 -12.56 5.46 -1.05
N GLY A 88 -12.79 5.78 -2.31
CA GLY A 88 -13.69 6.86 -2.74
C GLY A 88 -13.13 8.26 -2.52
N VAL A 89 -11.89 8.39 -2.06
CA VAL A 89 -11.24 9.68 -1.79
C VAL A 89 -10.51 10.19 -3.01
N LYS A 90 -10.90 11.38 -3.48
CA LYS A 90 -10.12 12.10 -4.51
C LYS A 90 -8.85 12.65 -3.88
N ILE A 91 -7.72 12.01 -4.19
CA ILE A 91 -6.43 12.38 -3.63
C ILE A 91 -6.05 13.80 -4.05
N ASN A 92 -5.79 14.65 -3.06
CA ASN A 92 -5.22 15.98 -3.27
C ASN A 92 -3.70 15.89 -3.14
N LEU A 93 -2.97 16.11 -4.25
CA LEU A 93 -1.51 16.02 -4.28
C LEU A 93 -0.80 16.94 -3.27
N SER A 94 -1.41 18.07 -2.87
CA SER A 94 -0.83 18.93 -1.84
C SER A 94 -0.73 18.26 -0.46
N LYS A 95 -1.64 17.30 -0.19
CA LYS A 95 -1.72 16.51 1.04
C LYS A 95 -1.05 15.13 0.93
N LEU A 96 -0.60 14.75 -0.27
CA LEU A 96 0.12 13.50 -0.53
C LEU A 96 1.62 13.77 -0.44
N LYS A 97 2.35 13.02 0.37
CA LYS A 97 3.80 13.17 0.52
C LYS A 97 4.48 11.83 0.28
N LEU A 98 5.45 11.82 -0.63
CA LEU A 98 6.34 10.68 -0.80
C LEU A 98 7.30 10.63 0.40
N THR A 99 7.33 9.52 1.12
CA THR A 99 8.29 9.27 2.19
C THR A 99 9.55 8.64 1.62
N LYS A 100 9.42 7.51 0.94
CA LYS A 100 10.55 6.83 0.30
C LYS A 100 10.12 5.87 -0.82
N LYS A 101 11.08 5.46 -1.65
CA LYS A 101 10.95 4.30 -2.54
C LYS A 101 11.70 3.12 -1.94
N LEU A 102 11.06 1.96 -1.88
CA LEU A 102 11.61 0.73 -1.33
C LEU A 102 11.71 -0.35 -2.40
N PHE A 103 12.84 -1.04 -2.44
CA PHE A 103 12.95 -2.30 -3.16
C PHE A 103 12.48 -3.42 -2.24
N LYS A 104 11.37 -4.07 -2.59
CA LYS A 104 10.78 -5.14 -1.80
C LYS A 104 10.65 -6.40 -2.65
N LYS A 105 11.19 -7.50 -2.12
CA LYS A 105 11.00 -8.82 -2.70
C LYS A 105 10.47 -9.76 -1.63
N SER A 106 9.30 -10.32 -1.88
CA SER A 106 8.68 -11.30 -1.00
C SER A 106 8.23 -12.51 -1.82
N PHE A 107 8.36 -13.69 -1.23
CA PHE A 107 7.86 -14.94 -1.77
C PHE A 107 6.70 -15.44 -0.91
N ASP A 108 5.58 -15.69 -1.54
CA ASP A 108 4.42 -16.28 -0.90
C ASP A 108 4.48 -17.80 -1.06
N GLN A 109 4.69 -18.51 0.04
CA GLN A 109 4.79 -19.98 0.05
C GLN A 109 3.46 -20.67 -0.29
N VAL A 110 2.33 -20.02 -0.04
CA VAL A 110 1.00 -20.58 -0.30
C VAL A 110 0.68 -20.57 -1.79
N THR A 111 0.94 -19.45 -2.44
CA THR A 111 0.63 -19.27 -3.87
C THR A 111 1.81 -19.58 -4.80
N GLY A 112 3.04 -19.72 -4.27
CA GLY A 112 4.26 -19.88 -5.04
C GLY A 112 4.65 -18.64 -5.84
N ARG A 113 4.08 -17.47 -5.54
CA ARG A 113 4.30 -16.21 -6.26
C ARG A 113 5.37 -15.35 -5.60
N THR A 114 6.12 -14.66 -6.43
CA THR A 114 7.10 -13.67 -5.98
C THR A 114 6.60 -12.27 -6.29
N ASN A 115 6.45 -11.43 -5.28
CA ASN A 115 6.27 -10.00 -5.45
C ASN A 115 7.64 -9.33 -5.36
N ASN A 116 8.11 -8.73 -6.47
CA ASN A 116 9.41 -8.06 -6.58
C ASN A 116 9.17 -6.65 -7.13
N THR A 117 9.18 -5.65 -6.25
CA THR A 117 8.68 -4.31 -6.58
C THR A 117 9.65 -3.19 -6.23
N ILE A 118 9.60 -2.12 -7.04
CA ILE A 118 9.96 -0.77 -6.60
C ILE A 118 8.67 -0.15 -6.11
N ARG A 119 8.57 0.02 -4.79
CA ARG A 119 7.35 0.50 -4.13
C ARG A 119 7.53 1.93 -3.64
N SER A 120 6.75 2.86 -4.20
CA SER A 120 6.66 4.22 -3.67
C SER A 120 5.72 4.24 -2.47
N GLN A 121 6.24 4.69 -1.33
CA GLN A 121 5.50 4.81 -0.07
C GLN A 121 5.05 6.26 0.10
N TYR A 122 3.75 6.47 0.14
CA TYR A 122 3.15 7.78 0.37
C TYR A 122 2.44 7.82 1.72
N VAL A 123 2.42 9.01 2.32
CA VAL A 123 1.49 9.34 3.39
C VAL A 123 0.52 10.41 2.90
N TYR A 124 -0.72 10.33 3.33
CA TYR A 124 -1.78 11.24 2.93
C TYR A 124 -2.50 11.79 4.16
N LEU A 125 -2.61 13.13 4.25
CA LEU A 125 -3.39 13.76 5.33
C LEU A 125 -4.88 13.62 5.03
N PHE A 126 -5.54 12.73 5.75
CA PHE A 126 -6.97 12.49 5.65
C PHE A 126 -7.70 13.19 6.80
N GLU A 127 -8.49 14.21 6.45
CA GLU A 127 -9.26 15.01 7.43
C GLU A 127 -10.75 14.61 7.48
N GLY A 128 -11.14 13.57 6.74
CA GLY A 128 -12.49 13.02 6.75
C GLY A 128 -12.73 12.04 7.91
N ASN A 129 -13.94 11.46 7.94
CA ASN A 129 -14.24 10.37 8.84
C ASN A 129 -13.89 9.02 8.18
N ALA A 130 -13.13 8.18 8.87
CA ALA A 130 -12.75 6.85 8.34
C ALA A 130 -13.98 5.96 8.05
N GLY A 131 -15.10 6.18 8.74
CA GLY A 131 -16.36 5.49 8.48
C GLY A 131 -17.03 5.87 7.16
N ASP A 132 -16.61 6.97 6.52
CA ASP A 132 -17.13 7.40 5.21
C ASP A 132 -16.32 6.85 4.04
N LEU A 133 -15.21 6.16 4.30
CA LEU A 133 -14.41 5.51 3.27
C LEU A 133 -15.21 4.37 2.63
N ARG A 134 -15.19 4.33 1.30
CA ARG A 134 -15.83 3.27 0.53
C ARG A 134 -14.86 2.14 0.28
N VAL A 135 -15.34 0.93 0.39
CA VAL A 135 -14.57 -0.27 0.13
C VAL A 135 -14.79 -0.68 -1.33
N GLU A 136 -13.71 -0.93 -2.06
CA GLU A 136 -13.79 -1.56 -3.37
C GLU A 136 -14.19 -3.05 -3.19
N GLU A 137 -15.27 -3.45 -3.86
CA GLU A 137 -15.78 -4.81 -3.78
C GLU A 137 -14.74 -5.86 -4.20
N GLY A 138 -14.56 -6.88 -3.38
CA GLY A 138 -13.56 -7.94 -3.60
C GLY A 138 -12.11 -7.57 -3.27
N LYS A 139 -11.82 -6.31 -2.89
CA LYS A 139 -10.47 -5.92 -2.41
C LYS A 139 -10.35 -5.94 -0.89
N ALA A 140 -11.31 -5.36 -0.21
CA ALA A 140 -11.30 -5.22 1.24
C ALA A 140 -12.67 -5.49 1.84
N ILE A 141 -12.73 -5.60 3.17
CA ILE A 141 -13.96 -5.73 3.94
C ILE A 141 -14.22 -4.51 4.83
N GLY A 142 -13.27 -3.57 4.91
CA GLY A 142 -13.41 -2.35 5.68
C GLY A 142 -12.08 -1.65 5.94
N PHE A 143 -12.14 -0.67 6.83
CA PHE A 143 -10.97 0.08 7.30
C PHE A 143 -10.94 0.12 8.82
N GLU A 144 -9.74 0.09 9.40
CA GLU A 144 -9.53 0.19 10.84
C GLU A 144 -8.58 1.33 11.16
N VAL A 145 -8.89 2.07 12.22
CA VAL A 145 -8.10 3.21 12.67
C VAL A 145 -7.27 2.81 13.89
N TRP A 146 -5.97 3.07 13.83
CA TRP A 146 -5.03 2.75 14.89
C TRP A 146 -4.14 3.94 15.20
N LYS A 147 -3.88 4.19 16.50
CA LYS A 147 -2.90 5.21 16.91
C LYS A 147 -1.50 4.79 16.54
N ILE A 148 -0.75 5.65 15.84
CA ILE A 148 0.61 5.36 15.41
C ILE A 148 1.51 5.05 16.60
N ASP A 149 1.39 5.81 17.67
CA ASP A 149 2.20 5.63 18.89
C ASP A 149 1.99 4.26 19.55
N SER A 150 0.81 3.64 19.38
CA SER A 150 0.52 2.33 19.95
C SER A 150 1.11 1.17 19.16
N LEU A 151 1.47 1.35 17.88
CA LEU A 151 1.94 0.26 17.01
C LEU A 151 3.22 -0.40 17.56
N ARG A 152 4.15 0.39 18.15
CA ARG A 152 5.40 -0.17 18.74
C ARG A 152 5.16 -1.03 19.98
N THR A 153 4.04 -0.85 20.65
CA THR A 153 3.73 -1.50 21.94
C THR A 153 2.60 -2.52 21.85
N LEU A 154 2.12 -2.82 20.63
CA LEU A 154 1.08 -3.83 20.45
C LEU A 154 1.50 -5.21 20.95
N GLY A 155 0.56 -5.91 21.57
CA GLY A 155 0.72 -7.30 21.93
C GLY A 155 0.82 -8.22 20.71
N GLU A 156 1.44 -9.38 20.87
CA GLU A 156 1.66 -10.33 19.76
C GLU A 156 0.35 -10.81 19.11
N GLU A 157 -0.75 -10.90 19.86
CA GLU A 157 -2.05 -11.29 19.28
C GLU A 157 -2.60 -10.21 18.35
N ASP A 158 -2.48 -8.94 18.74
CA ASP A 158 -2.92 -7.83 17.86
C ASP A 158 -2.04 -7.72 16.62
N LYS A 159 -0.73 -7.93 16.76
CA LYS A 159 0.21 -7.90 15.62
C LYS A 159 -0.12 -8.93 14.55
N LYS A 160 -0.70 -10.09 14.92
CA LYS A 160 -1.13 -11.13 13.96
C LYS A 160 -2.22 -10.67 13.01
N ARG A 161 -2.93 -9.59 13.33
CA ARG A 161 -3.96 -9.01 12.48
C ARG A 161 -3.39 -8.20 11.30
N PHE A 162 -2.10 -7.93 11.30
CA PHE A 162 -1.43 -7.10 10.31
C PHE A 162 -0.47 -7.91 9.46
N ILE A 163 -0.16 -7.39 8.29
CA ILE A 163 0.97 -7.91 7.51
C ILE A 163 2.26 -7.62 8.30
N ALA A 164 3.06 -8.65 8.52
CA ALA A 164 4.18 -8.62 9.48
C ALA A 164 5.21 -7.51 9.23
N PHE A 165 5.42 -7.08 7.98
CA PHE A 165 6.39 -6.03 7.66
C PHE A 165 6.06 -4.67 8.29
N ILE A 166 4.79 -4.42 8.65
CA ILE A 166 4.34 -3.16 9.28
C ILE A 166 5.08 -2.89 10.60
N PHE A 167 5.49 -3.94 11.29
CA PHE A 167 6.21 -3.83 12.58
C PHE A 167 7.74 -3.84 12.44
N SER A 168 8.28 -3.82 11.23
CA SER A 168 9.71 -3.58 11.06
C SER A 168 10.07 -2.13 11.41
N ASP A 169 11.28 -1.91 11.93
CA ASP A 169 11.76 -0.56 12.25
C ASP A 169 11.63 0.37 11.04
N GLU A 170 11.91 -0.14 9.82
CA GLU A 170 11.79 0.62 8.57
C GLU A 170 10.38 1.22 8.36
N PHE A 171 9.31 0.47 8.69
CA PHE A 171 7.94 0.95 8.53
C PHE A 171 7.47 1.80 9.69
N LEU A 172 7.86 1.48 10.92
CA LEU A 172 7.54 2.31 12.07
C LEU A 172 8.20 3.68 11.96
N ASP A 173 9.45 3.74 11.49
CA ASP A 173 10.16 4.99 11.21
C ASP A 173 9.51 5.77 10.05
N LEU A 174 9.02 5.06 9.01
CA LEU A 174 8.27 5.67 7.91
C LEU A 174 7.01 6.38 8.42
N PHE A 175 6.30 5.80 9.37
CA PHE A 175 5.10 6.44 9.94
C PHE A 175 5.45 7.67 10.76
N GLU A 176 6.54 7.63 11.53
CA GLU A 176 7.03 8.80 12.28
C GLU A 176 7.50 9.93 11.34
N GLU A 177 8.21 9.59 10.27
CA GLU A 177 8.61 10.55 9.23
C GLU A 177 7.38 11.12 8.53
N GLY A 178 6.41 10.26 8.20
CA GLY A 178 5.15 10.67 7.59
C GLY A 178 4.39 11.70 8.42
N GLN A 179 4.30 11.51 9.74
CA GLN A 179 3.71 12.49 10.64
C GLN A 179 4.42 13.85 10.55
N LYS A 180 5.76 13.86 10.52
CA LYS A 180 6.55 15.11 10.40
C LYS A 180 6.30 15.80 9.06
N LEU A 181 6.27 15.05 7.95
CA LEU A 181 6.01 15.57 6.60
C LEU A 181 4.62 16.18 6.47
N LEU A 182 3.63 15.62 7.20
CA LEU A 182 2.26 16.13 7.24
C LEU A 182 2.03 17.22 8.29
N GLY A 183 3.06 17.59 9.07
CA GLY A 183 2.98 18.60 10.12
C GLY A 183 2.17 18.16 11.34
N LEU A 184 2.01 16.88 11.56
CA LEU A 184 1.32 16.32 12.73
C LEU A 184 2.28 16.33 13.94
N LYS A 185 1.86 16.99 15.03
CA LYS A 185 2.65 17.19 16.27
C LYS A 185 2.21 16.23 17.36
#